data_e579250296aa043021d79b921ee0fbdb
#
_entry.id   e579250296aa043021d79b921ee0fbdb
#
_cell.length_a   1.000
_cell.length_b   1.000
_cell.length_c   1.000
_cell.angle_alpha   90.00
_cell.angle_beta   90.00
_cell.angle_gamma   90.00
#
_symmetry.space_group_name_H-M   'P 1'
#
loop_
_entity.id
_entity.type
_entity.pdbx_description
1 polymer ?
#
loop_
_entity_poly.entity_id
_entity_poly.type
_entity_poly.pdbx_seq_one_letter_code
_entity_poly.pdbx_strand_id
1 'polypeptide(L)'
;MRHLWMFGIVAVLLVLATTGMAQENLLVLYGSPDRDWVAAVAAKFEKDTGIKVQWIRASSNEMYARIEAEKANPQGDAWFGGTGDPHFDAAVKGLTEPYCSPMMPELREWMRDPIGGCRTLGLYAGPLGWAVNEGLLKKLGKPMPQTWDDLGKPDYKGLVSVSNPNTAGTAFTTLVTLLLLKGEEKGWDYLAKLHKNIAQYTKSGSAAGQLAGRGEAAIGIVFLHDAVMYAEEGFPVKPVAPADGTGYEIGGLSLIKGAPHKEIAKKFIDWALTPETQAIAKDFRSFQLQSNKKTPLPPVVLKHGMDFEHVKTIKYDFLWASQNRERILTRWTEQVFSQAR
;
A
#
# COMPACT_ATOMS: atom_id res chain seq x y z
N MET A 1 -36.85 -1.96 86.25
CA MET A 1 -35.68 -2.39 85.56
C MET A 1 -35.93 -2.22 84.04
N ARG A 2 -35.36 -1.17 83.45
CA ARG A 2 -35.61 -0.80 82.01
C ARG A 2 -34.32 -1.05 81.24
N HIS A 3 -34.35 -2.00 80.34
CA HIS A 3 -33.22 -2.27 79.42
C HIS A 3 -33.36 -1.29 78.23
N LEU A 4 -32.38 -0.38 78.08
CA LEU A 4 -32.15 0.38 76.88
C LEU A 4 -31.37 -0.46 75.85
N TRP A 5 -31.96 -0.67 74.68
CA TRP A 5 -31.26 -1.21 73.52
C TRP A 5 -30.77 -0.01 72.68
N MET A 6 -29.40 0.12 72.61
CA MET A 6 -28.74 1.02 71.63
C MET A 6 -28.60 0.32 70.31
N PHE A 7 -29.29 0.81 69.30
CA PHE A 7 -29.01 0.42 67.89
C PHE A 7 -27.85 1.24 67.34
N GLY A 8 -26.68 0.61 67.15
CA GLY A 8 -25.56 1.19 66.41
C GLY A 8 -25.81 1.09 64.91
N ILE A 9 -25.95 2.25 64.25
CA ILE A 9 -25.97 2.33 62.76
C ILE A 9 -24.55 2.29 62.27
N VAL A 10 -24.13 1.18 61.65
CA VAL A 10 -22.86 1.08 60.91
C VAL A 10 -23.11 1.63 59.51
N ALA A 11 -22.65 2.84 59.25
CA ALA A 11 -22.62 3.41 57.90
C ALA A 11 -21.48 2.76 57.12
N VAL A 12 -21.80 1.85 56.20
CA VAL A 12 -20.85 1.32 55.22
C VAL A 12 -20.66 2.34 54.10
N LEU A 13 -19.57 3.09 54.14
CA LEU A 13 -19.10 3.92 53.02
C LEU A 13 -18.60 3.01 51.90
N LEU A 14 -19.44 2.79 50.87
CA LEU A 14 -19.02 2.22 49.60
C LEU A 14 -18.13 3.25 48.86
N VAL A 15 -16.82 3.12 48.96
CA VAL A 15 -15.88 3.81 48.09
C VAL A 15 -15.94 3.12 46.74
N LEU A 16 -16.72 3.69 45.81
CA LEU A 16 -16.63 3.33 44.38
C LEU A 16 -15.26 3.77 43.86
N ALA A 17 -14.30 2.86 43.91
CA ALA A 17 -13.06 3.03 43.19
C ALA A 17 -13.39 2.94 41.69
N THR A 18 -13.55 4.10 41.04
CA THR A 18 -13.48 4.21 39.58
C THR A 18 -12.04 3.90 39.21
N THR A 19 -11.76 2.65 38.96
CA THR A 19 -10.55 2.27 38.22
C THR A 19 -10.75 2.83 36.82
N GLY A 20 -10.36 4.09 36.62
CA GLY A 20 -10.06 4.58 35.29
C GLY A 20 -9.00 3.63 34.75
N MET A 21 -9.38 2.75 33.81
CA MET A 21 -8.39 2.02 33.02
C MET A 21 -7.52 3.09 32.38
N ALA A 22 -6.30 3.22 32.87
CA ALA A 22 -5.30 4.05 32.19
C ALA A 22 -5.25 3.49 30.77
N GLN A 23 -5.68 4.27 29.80
CA GLN A 23 -5.62 3.90 28.41
C GLN A 23 -4.15 3.52 28.15
N GLU A 24 -3.89 2.28 27.75
CA GLU A 24 -2.53 1.85 27.49
C GLU A 24 -1.88 2.83 26.51
N ASN A 25 -0.66 3.30 26.84
CA ASN A 25 0.11 4.20 26.00
C ASN A 25 0.75 3.39 24.85
N LEU A 26 -0.11 2.79 24.02
CA LEU A 26 0.20 1.80 23.00
C LEU A 26 -0.46 2.14 21.67
N LEU A 27 0.27 1.97 20.59
CA LEU A 27 -0.21 1.95 19.21
C LEU A 27 -0.01 0.55 18.63
N VAL A 28 -1.05 -0.06 18.08
CA VAL A 28 -0.95 -1.28 17.26
C VAL A 28 -0.99 -0.87 15.79
N LEU A 29 0.18 -0.89 15.15
CA LEU A 29 0.38 -0.41 13.78
C LEU A 29 0.37 -1.57 12.78
N TYR A 30 -0.55 -1.53 11.82
CA TYR A 30 -0.56 -2.41 10.66
C TYR A 30 0.19 -1.73 9.52
N GLY A 31 1.31 -2.31 9.08
CA GLY A 31 2.17 -1.75 8.04
C GLY A 31 2.21 -2.60 6.78
N SER A 32 2.13 -1.96 5.62
CA SER A 32 2.23 -2.66 4.33
C SER A 32 3.46 -2.30 3.48
N PRO A 33 4.22 -1.23 3.74
CA PRO A 33 5.53 -0.99 3.12
C PRO A 33 6.59 -2.03 3.49
N ASP A 34 7.81 -1.84 3.02
CA ASP A 34 8.92 -2.70 3.37
C ASP A 34 9.16 -2.73 4.88
N ARG A 35 9.60 -3.89 5.36
CA ARG A 35 9.72 -4.18 6.79
C ARG A 35 10.58 -3.17 7.53
N ASP A 36 11.72 -2.80 6.94
CA ASP A 36 12.69 -1.91 7.60
C ASP A 36 12.14 -0.49 7.72
N TRP A 37 11.35 -0.04 6.73
CA TRP A 37 10.69 1.25 6.82
C TRP A 37 9.57 1.26 7.88
N VAL A 38 8.75 0.22 7.95
CA VAL A 38 7.73 0.11 9.01
C VAL A 38 8.39 0.09 10.40
N ALA A 39 9.47 -0.68 10.57
CA ALA A 39 10.23 -0.73 11.83
C ALA A 39 10.81 0.64 12.22
N ALA A 40 11.36 1.37 11.25
CA ALA A 40 11.93 2.70 11.48
C ALA A 40 10.86 3.74 11.85
N VAL A 41 9.71 3.71 11.19
CA VAL A 41 8.57 4.58 11.50
C VAL A 41 8.06 4.29 12.92
N ALA A 42 7.91 3.02 13.29
CA ALA A 42 7.51 2.62 14.63
C ALA A 42 8.50 3.12 15.69
N ALA A 43 9.79 2.85 15.52
CA ALA A 43 10.84 3.28 16.46
C ALA A 43 10.94 4.81 16.58
N LYS A 44 10.78 5.53 15.45
CA LYS A 44 10.80 6.99 15.47
C LYS A 44 9.59 7.57 16.18
N PHE A 45 8.39 7.02 15.96
CA PHE A 45 7.19 7.45 16.68
C PHE A 45 7.31 7.22 18.18
N GLU A 46 7.82 6.05 18.61
CA GLU A 46 8.12 5.79 20.03
C GLU A 46 9.09 6.83 20.62
N LYS A 47 10.18 7.11 19.88
CA LYS A 47 11.20 8.09 20.31
C LYS A 47 10.63 9.50 20.43
N ASP A 48 9.82 9.93 19.46
CA ASP A 48 9.31 11.30 19.38
C ASP A 48 8.17 11.55 20.39
N THR A 49 7.42 10.50 20.78
CA THR A 49 6.17 10.65 21.56
C THR A 49 6.18 9.95 22.92
N GLY A 50 7.08 8.99 23.14
CA GLY A 50 7.05 8.09 24.30
C GLY A 50 5.94 7.04 24.26
N ILE A 51 5.18 6.94 23.16
CA ILE A 51 4.11 5.96 22.98
C ILE A 51 4.71 4.66 22.44
N LYS A 52 4.43 3.52 23.08
CA LYS A 52 4.88 2.21 22.62
C LYS A 52 4.21 1.81 21.31
N VAL A 53 4.94 1.13 20.41
CA VAL A 53 4.38 0.65 19.15
C VAL A 53 4.58 -0.87 19.00
N GLN A 54 3.47 -1.57 18.91
CA GLN A 54 3.47 -2.93 18.38
C GLN A 54 3.11 -2.86 16.90
N TRP A 55 3.83 -3.57 16.04
CA TRP A 55 3.56 -3.51 14.62
C TRP A 55 3.57 -4.88 13.95
N ILE A 56 2.75 -5.01 12.93
CA ILE A 56 2.65 -6.20 12.08
C ILE A 56 2.81 -5.75 10.63
N ARG A 57 3.60 -6.51 9.86
CA ARG A 57 3.77 -6.25 8.42
C ARG A 57 3.13 -7.36 7.59
N ALA A 58 2.29 -6.96 6.64
CA ALA A 58 1.75 -7.83 5.58
C ALA A 58 1.64 -7.05 4.26
N SER A 59 1.56 -7.75 3.13
CA SER A 59 1.24 -7.10 1.83
C SER A 59 -0.16 -6.49 1.88
N SER A 60 -0.41 -5.46 1.06
CA SER A 60 -1.62 -4.64 1.19
C SER A 60 -2.93 -5.43 1.17
N ASN A 61 -3.05 -6.44 0.29
CA ASN A 61 -4.26 -7.25 0.22
C ASN A 61 -4.38 -8.26 1.39
N GLU A 62 -3.25 -8.77 1.89
CA GLU A 62 -3.25 -9.61 3.10
C GLU A 62 -3.64 -8.80 4.35
N MET A 63 -3.16 -7.55 4.44
CA MET A 63 -3.53 -6.67 5.54
C MET A 63 -5.01 -6.28 5.49
N TYR A 64 -5.53 -5.98 4.28
CA TYR A 64 -6.95 -5.77 4.07
C TYR A 64 -7.78 -6.97 4.56
N ALA A 65 -7.42 -8.19 4.15
CA ALA A 65 -8.14 -9.40 4.56
C ALA A 65 -8.10 -9.60 6.09
N ARG A 66 -6.98 -9.24 6.74
CA ARG A 66 -6.87 -9.26 8.18
C ARG A 66 -7.81 -8.26 8.85
N ILE A 67 -7.82 -7.00 8.41
CA ILE A 67 -8.71 -5.96 8.94
C ILE A 67 -10.18 -6.36 8.76
N GLU A 68 -10.52 -6.94 7.62
CA GLU A 68 -11.88 -7.43 7.36
C GLU A 68 -12.26 -8.60 8.27
N ALA A 69 -11.36 -9.54 8.52
CA ALA A 69 -11.59 -10.66 9.44
C ALA A 69 -11.74 -10.20 10.89
N GLU A 70 -11.03 -9.16 11.28
CA GLU A 70 -11.04 -8.59 12.63
C GLU A 70 -12.16 -7.56 12.86
N LYS A 71 -13.02 -7.27 11.87
CA LYS A 71 -14.00 -6.15 11.92
C LYS A 71 -14.96 -6.17 13.12
N ALA A 72 -15.26 -7.35 13.68
CA ALA A 72 -16.12 -7.49 14.87
C ALA A 72 -15.36 -7.22 16.19
N ASN A 73 -14.02 -7.36 16.17
CA ASN A 73 -13.14 -7.12 17.31
C ASN A 73 -11.78 -6.64 16.80
N PRO A 74 -11.65 -5.38 16.36
CA PRO A 74 -10.44 -4.82 15.77
C PRO A 74 -9.25 -4.89 16.73
N GLN A 75 -8.11 -5.35 16.22
CA GLN A 75 -6.87 -5.47 16.99
C GLN A 75 -5.85 -4.39 16.58
N GLY A 76 -5.99 -3.80 15.41
CA GLY A 76 -5.14 -2.73 14.91
C GLY A 76 -5.74 -1.36 15.12
N ASP A 77 -4.88 -0.34 15.24
CA ASP A 77 -5.29 1.05 15.44
C ASP A 77 -5.20 1.86 14.14
N ALA A 78 -4.07 1.77 13.46
CA ALA A 78 -3.82 2.49 12.21
C ALA A 78 -3.21 1.54 11.17
N TRP A 79 -3.58 1.76 9.91
CA TRP A 79 -2.99 1.07 8.77
C TRP A 79 -2.13 2.04 7.98
N PHE A 80 -0.82 1.76 7.95
CA PHE A 80 0.23 2.61 7.40
C PHE A 80 0.75 2.06 6.09
N GLY A 81 0.59 2.84 5.02
CA GLY A 81 1.20 2.61 3.71
C GLY A 81 0.78 1.33 3.00
N GLY A 82 1.50 1.00 1.96
CA GLY A 82 1.10 0.01 0.96
C GLY A 82 0.22 0.65 -0.11
N THR A 83 -0.17 -0.14 -1.10
CA THR A 83 -1.02 0.31 -2.21
C THR A 83 -2.38 0.77 -1.70
N GLY A 84 -2.88 1.90 -2.20
CA GLY A 84 -4.11 2.51 -1.71
C GLY A 84 -5.40 1.77 -2.09
N ASP A 85 -5.44 1.05 -3.21
CA ASP A 85 -6.66 0.35 -3.63
C ASP A 85 -7.32 -0.50 -2.52
N PRO A 86 -6.58 -1.34 -1.74
CA PRO A 86 -7.17 -2.04 -0.60
C PRO A 86 -7.64 -1.13 0.53
N HIS A 87 -6.96 0.01 0.77
CA HIS A 87 -7.40 1.02 1.74
C HIS A 87 -8.72 1.67 1.32
N PHE A 88 -8.85 1.98 0.03
CA PHE A 88 -10.06 2.60 -0.52
C PHE A 88 -11.23 1.62 -0.50
N ASP A 89 -11.01 0.34 -0.80
CA ASP A 89 -12.03 -0.70 -0.62
C ASP A 89 -12.45 -0.85 0.84
N ALA A 90 -11.50 -0.87 1.78
CA ALA A 90 -11.77 -0.87 3.21
C ALA A 90 -12.62 0.35 3.62
N ALA A 91 -12.31 1.52 3.07
CA ALA A 91 -13.08 2.74 3.31
C ALA A 91 -14.52 2.66 2.77
N VAL A 92 -14.70 2.16 1.54
CA VAL A 92 -16.03 1.95 0.93
C VAL A 92 -16.86 0.96 1.75
N LYS A 93 -16.25 -0.12 2.24
CA LYS A 93 -16.90 -1.13 3.10
C LYS A 93 -17.06 -0.72 4.56
N GLY A 94 -16.61 0.48 4.93
CA GLY A 94 -16.74 1.01 6.29
C GLY A 94 -15.85 0.31 7.32
N LEU A 95 -14.69 -0.22 6.89
CA LEU A 95 -13.66 -0.81 7.76
C LEU A 95 -12.66 0.24 8.29
N THR A 96 -12.74 1.48 7.80
CA THR A 96 -11.97 2.62 8.28
C THR A 96 -12.89 3.72 8.82
N GLU A 97 -12.41 4.51 9.79
CA GLU A 97 -13.14 5.65 10.31
C GLU A 97 -12.69 6.96 9.63
N PRO A 98 -13.61 7.90 9.41
CA PRO A 98 -13.24 9.23 8.95
C PRO A 98 -12.36 9.96 9.96
N TYR A 99 -11.22 10.46 9.48
CA TYR A 99 -10.38 11.36 10.26
C TYR A 99 -9.69 12.37 9.33
N CYS A 100 -10.19 13.60 9.33
CA CYS A 100 -9.56 14.70 8.61
C CYS A 100 -8.41 15.27 9.45
N SER A 101 -7.20 14.82 9.17
CA SER A 101 -5.99 15.30 9.85
C SER A 101 -5.80 16.81 9.65
N PRO A 102 -5.37 17.57 10.67
CA PRO A 102 -4.98 18.98 10.52
C PRO A 102 -3.84 19.19 9.53
N MET A 103 -3.11 18.11 9.16
CA MET A 103 -2.05 18.16 8.14
C MET A 103 -2.57 18.20 6.70
N MET A 104 -3.86 17.94 6.44
CA MET A 104 -4.41 17.87 5.07
C MET A 104 -4.12 19.11 4.20
N PRO A 105 -4.12 20.35 4.69
CA PRO A 105 -3.75 21.52 3.88
C PRO A 105 -2.31 21.51 3.37
N GLU A 106 -1.40 20.82 4.07
CA GLU A 106 0.01 20.68 3.69
C GLU A 106 0.23 19.57 2.65
N LEU A 107 -0.77 18.71 2.41
CA LEU A 107 -0.66 17.60 1.46
C LEU A 107 -0.97 18.06 0.03
N ARG A 108 -0.41 17.36 -0.94
CA ARG A 108 -0.72 17.53 -2.38
C ARG A 108 -2.21 17.22 -2.58
N GLU A 109 -2.92 18.13 -3.24
CA GLU A 109 -4.38 18.08 -3.33
C GLU A 109 -4.92 16.77 -3.89
N TRP A 110 -4.33 16.27 -4.96
CA TRP A 110 -4.74 15.05 -5.64
C TRP A 110 -4.43 13.75 -4.85
N MET A 111 -3.60 13.84 -3.80
CA MET A 111 -3.23 12.70 -2.95
C MET A 111 -3.99 12.68 -1.62
N ARG A 112 -4.35 13.85 -1.08
CA ARG A 112 -4.75 13.99 0.33
C ARG A 112 -5.98 13.21 0.76
N ASP A 113 -6.96 13.04 -0.14
CA ASP A 113 -8.23 12.32 0.13
C ASP A 113 -8.79 11.76 -1.20
N PRO A 114 -8.18 10.69 -1.76
CA PRO A 114 -8.42 10.25 -3.13
C PRO A 114 -9.86 9.85 -3.46
N ILE A 115 -10.62 9.39 -2.45
CA ILE A 115 -12.01 8.94 -2.62
C ILE A 115 -13.02 9.77 -1.81
N GLY A 116 -12.55 10.80 -1.09
CA GLY A 116 -13.38 11.67 -0.26
C GLY A 116 -13.75 11.10 1.11
N GLY A 117 -14.17 12.01 2.00
CA GLY A 117 -14.66 11.65 3.33
C GLY A 117 -13.60 11.37 4.39
N CYS A 118 -12.34 11.68 4.14
CA CYS A 118 -11.21 11.48 5.08
C CYS A 118 -11.12 10.08 5.68
N ARG A 119 -11.61 9.06 4.98
CA ARG A 119 -11.57 7.67 5.46
C ARG A 119 -10.23 6.98 5.20
N THR A 120 -9.47 7.52 4.25
CA THR A 120 -8.11 7.13 3.92
C THR A 120 -7.39 8.35 3.37
N LEU A 121 -6.27 8.71 3.97
CA LEU A 121 -5.43 9.80 3.52
C LEU A 121 -4.29 9.25 2.67
N GLY A 122 -3.86 10.00 1.66
CA GLY A 122 -2.70 9.63 0.87
C GLY A 122 -1.39 9.93 1.60
N LEU A 123 -0.52 8.96 1.63
CA LEU A 123 0.79 9.04 2.28
C LEU A 123 1.91 9.30 1.27
N TYR A 124 1.87 8.63 0.12
CA TYR A 124 2.82 8.76 -0.99
C TYR A 124 2.17 8.34 -2.30
N ALA A 125 2.86 8.53 -3.42
CA ALA A 125 2.42 8.01 -4.71
C ALA A 125 3.60 7.55 -5.57
N GLY A 126 3.34 6.59 -6.47
CA GLY A 126 4.32 6.06 -7.41
C GLY A 126 3.68 5.50 -8.68
N PRO A 127 4.21 5.83 -9.88
CA PRO A 127 3.73 5.25 -11.13
C PRO A 127 4.06 3.76 -11.22
N LEU A 128 3.20 2.99 -11.90
CA LEU A 128 3.44 1.61 -12.25
C LEU A 128 4.35 1.51 -13.47
N GLY A 129 5.16 0.46 -13.56
CA GLY A 129 6.03 0.22 -14.71
C GLY A 129 6.78 -1.09 -14.58
N TRP A 130 8.01 -1.12 -15.05
CA TRP A 130 8.78 -2.36 -15.14
C TRP A 130 10.23 -2.19 -14.65
N ALA A 131 10.74 -3.21 -13.99
CA ALA A 131 12.17 -3.45 -13.81
C ALA A 131 12.62 -4.41 -14.94
N VAL A 132 13.42 -3.94 -15.89
CA VAL A 132 13.82 -4.71 -17.09
C VAL A 132 15.29 -5.06 -17.04
N ASN A 133 15.60 -6.35 -17.09
CA ASN A 133 16.96 -6.86 -17.24
C ASN A 133 17.37 -6.83 -18.72
N GLU A 134 17.92 -5.69 -19.15
CA GLU A 134 18.35 -5.49 -20.54
C GLU A 134 19.40 -6.52 -21.00
N GLY A 135 20.33 -6.88 -20.10
CA GLY A 135 21.37 -7.86 -20.39
C GLY A 135 20.79 -9.24 -20.71
N LEU A 136 19.77 -9.66 -19.94
CA LEU A 136 19.09 -10.93 -20.18
C LEU A 136 18.28 -10.90 -21.47
N LEU A 137 17.54 -9.82 -21.75
CA LEU A 137 16.79 -9.67 -23.01
C LEU A 137 17.74 -9.74 -24.20
N LYS A 138 18.88 -9.02 -24.17
CA LYS A 138 19.89 -9.06 -25.22
C LYS A 138 20.48 -10.47 -25.43
N LYS A 139 20.80 -11.18 -24.34
CA LYS A 139 21.29 -12.57 -24.38
C LYS A 139 20.27 -13.52 -25.03
N LEU A 140 18.99 -13.28 -24.81
CA LEU A 140 17.90 -14.08 -25.39
C LEU A 140 17.47 -13.61 -26.79
N GLY A 141 18.09 -12.58 -27.36
CA GLY A 141 17.70 -11.99 -28.63
C GLY A 141 16.32 -11.37 -28.65
N LYS A 142 15.85 -10.84 -27.49
CA LYS A 142 14.53 -10.24 -27.34
C LYS A 142 14.61 -8.73 -27.35
N PRO A 143 13.65 -8.02 -27.98
CA PRO A 143 13.62 -6.56 -27.96
C PRO A 143 13.32 -6.00 -26.58
N MET A 144 13.65 -4.72 -26.39
CA MET A 144 13.26 -3.96 -25.21
C MET A 144 11.77 -3.58 -25.33
N PRO A 145 10.89 -3.91 -24.36
CA PRO A 145 9.49 -3.54 -24.42
C PRO A 145 9.32 -2.02 -24.26
N GLN A 146 8.37 -1.43 -24.98
CA GLN A 146 8.06 0.00 -24.92
C GLN A 146 6.62 0.26 -24.45
N THR A 147 5.70 -0.66 -24.73
CA THR A 147 4.26 -0.51 -24.46
C THR A 147 3.73 -1.73 -23.72
N TRP A 148 2.58 -1.59 -23.07
CA TRP A 148 1.90 -2.75 -22.50
C TRP A 148 1.63 -3.83 -23.55
N ASP A 149 1.28 -3.45 -24.79
CA ASP A 149 1.02 -4.42 -25.85
C ASP A 149 2.22 -5.29 -26.18
N ASP A 150 3.44 -4.76 -25.99
CA ASP A 150 4.64 -5.57 -26.21
C ASP A 150 4.71 -6.75 -25.24
N LEU A 151 4.37 -6.55 -23.95
CA LEU A 151 4.41 -7.63 -22.96
C LEU A 151 3.39 -8.76 -23.25
N GLY A 152 2.36 -8.49 -24.04
CA GLY A 152 1.40 -9.48 -24.50
C GLY A 152 1.88 -10.33 -25.69
N LYS A 153 3.03 -9.98 -26.33
CA LYS A 153 3.56 -10.71 -27.49
C LYS A 153 4.21 -12.03 -27.07
N PRO A 154 4.16 -13.08 -27.91
CA PRO A 154 4.79 -14.38 -27.63
C PRO A 154 6.31 -14.31 -27.40
N ASP A 155 6.96 -13.22 -27.84
CA ASP A 155 8.39 -12.97 -27.61
C ASP A 155 8.79 -13.00 -26.14
N TYR A 156 7.88 -12.65 -25.25
CA TYR A 156 8.12 -12.57 -23.81
C TYR A 156 7.58 -13.77 -23.03
N LYS A 157 7.20 -14.86 -23.72
CA LYS A 157 6.69 -16.08 -23.06
C LYS A 157 7.67 -16.59 -22.00
N GLY A 158 7.20 -16.68 -20.75
CA GLY A 158 7.98 -17.13 -19.61
C GLY A 158 9.07 -16.14 -19.16
N LEU A 159 9.03 -14.88 -19.60
CA LEU A 159 10.03 -13.86 -19.26
C LEU A 159 9.50 -12.75 -18.34
N VAL A 160 8.21 -12.69 -18.10
CA VAL A 160 7.57 -11.65 -17.27
C VAL A 160 7.25 -12.20 -15.89
N SER A 161 7.51 -11.42 -14.86
CA SER A 161 7.04 -11.68 -13.49
C SER A 161 6.17 -10.53 -13.00
N VAL A 162 5.16 -10.85 -12.23
CA VAL A 162 4.27 -9.90 -11.55
C VAL A 162 3.80 -10.51 -10.23
N SER A 163 3.38 -9.71 -9.28
CA SER A 163 2.78 -10.26 -8.06
C SER A 163 1.38 -10.83 -8.30
N ASN A 164 0.89 -11.64 -7.34
CA ASN A 164 -0.46 -12.18 -7.40
C ASN A 164 -1.47 -11.12 -6.92
N PRO A 165 -2.50 -10.79 -7.69
CA PRO A 165 -3.50 -9.76 -7.32
C PRO A 165 -4.29 -10.07 -6.03
N ASN A 166 -4.39 -11.34 -5.65
CA ASN A 166 -5.04 -11.72 -4.39
C ASN A 166 -4.20 -11.39 -3.16
N THR A 167 -2.86 -11.26 -3.30
CA THR A 167 -1.96 -11.00 -2.17
C THR A 167 -1.37 -9.60 -2.18
N ALA A 168 -1.08 -9.04 -3.36
CA ALA A 168 -0.37 -7.76 -3.50
C ALA A 168 -1.19 -6.71 -4.25
N GLY A 169 -1.21 -5.50 -3.70
CA GLY A 169 -1.89 -4.35 -4.32
C GLY A 169 -1.29 -3.96 -5.66
N THR A 170 0.04 -4.05 -5.84
CA THR A 170 0.73 -3.75 -7.11
C THR A 170 0.12 -4.50 -8.29
N ALA A 171 -0.18 -5.79 -8.12
CA ALA A 171 -0.81 -6.57 -9.17
C ALA A 171 -2.28 -6.19 -9.38
N PHE A 172 -3.01 -5.83 -8.33
CA PHE A 172 -4.36 -5.31 -8.50
C PHE A 172 -4.35 -3.99 -9.27
N THR A 173 -3.44 -3.06 -8.92
CA THR A 173 -3.24 -1.82 -9.70
C THR A 173 -2.88 -2.13 -11.16
N THR A 174 -2.11 -3.20 -11.42
CA THR A 174 -1.81 -3.66 -12.79
C THR A 174 -3.08 -4.09 -13.54
N LEU A 175 -3.95 -4.90 -12.92
CA LEU A 175 -5.22 -5.29 -13.52
C LEU A 175 -6.06 -4.07 -13.87
N VAL A 176 -6.29 -3.19 -12.90
CA VAL A 176 -7.11 -1.98 -13.07
C VAL A 176 -6.51 -1.06 -14.14
N THR A 177 -5.19 -0.85 -14.14
CA THR A 177 -4.50 -0.08 -15.19
C THR A 177 -4.85 -0.59 -16.58
N LEU A 178 -4.76 -1.89 -16.79
CA LEU A 178 -4.98 -2.50 -18.10
C LEU A 178 -6.46 -2.48 -18.51
N LEU A 179 -7.38 -2.63 -17.55
CA LEU A 179 -8.81 -2.49 -17.79
C LEU A 179 -9.21 -1.06 -18.15
N LEU A 180 -8.64 -0.06 -17.46
CA LEU A 180 -8.91 1.35 -17.75
C LEU A 180 -8.25 1.82 -19.05
N LEU A 181 -7.01 1.38 -19.31
CA LEU A 181 -6.27 1.78 -20.51
C LEU A 181 -6.86 1.23 -21.79
N LYS A 182 -7.31 -0.03 -21.77
CA LYS A 182 -7.78 -0.76 -22.96
C LYS A 182 -9.29 -0.82 -23.09
N GLY A 183 -10.04 -0.43 -22.06
CA GLY A 183 -11.44 -0.74 -21.89
C GLY A 183 -11.64 -2.18 -21.37
N GLU A 184 -12.72 -2.41 -20.64
CA GLU A 184 -12.85 -3.59 -19.79
C GLU A 184 -12.70 -4.92 -20.58
N GLU A 185 -13.46 -5.14 -21.65
CA GLU A 185 -13.42 -6.41 -22.38
C GLU A 185 -12.07 -6.65 -23.07
N LYS A 186 -11.53 -5.65 -23.77
CA LYS A 186 -10.19 -5.76 -24.39
C LYS A 186 -9.08 -5.90 -23.35
N GLY A 187 -9.28 -5.30 -22.18
CA GLY A 187 -8.36 -5.45 -21.04
C GLY A 187 -8.31 -6.90 -20.56
N TRP A 188 -9.45 -7.58 -20.45
CA TRP A 188 -9.48 -9.00 -20.08
C TRP A 188 -8.85 -9.90 -21.14
N ASP A 189 -9.10 -9.65 -22.43
CA ASP A 189 -8.42 -10.36 -23.53
C ASP A 189 -6.91 -10.18 -23.46
N TYR A 190 -6.47 -8.96 -23.15
CA TYR A 190 -5.05 -8.67 -22.99
C TYR A 190 -4.45 -9.36 -21.76
N LEU A 191 -5.13 -9.35 -20.63
CA LEU A 191 -4.67 -10.03 -19.40
C LEU A 191 -4.51 -11.54 -19.62
N ALA A 192 -5.39 -12.16 -20.40
CA ALA A 192 -5.27 -13.57 -20.79
C ALA A 192 -4.04 -13.82 -21.68
N LYS A 193 -3.65 -12.86 -22.55
CA LYS A 193 -2.42 -12.93 -23.33
C LYS A 193 -1.18 -12.73 -22.45
N LEU A 194 -1.20 -11.72 -21.58
CA LEU A 194 -0.10 -11.44 -20.65
C LEU A 194 0.15 -12.63 -19.71
N HIS A 195 -0.92 -13.30 -19.23
CA HIS A 195 -0.81 -14.47 -18.36
C HIS A 195 0.07 -15.58 -18.97
N LYS A 196 -0.02 -15.80 -20.28
CA LYS A 196 0.81 -16.81 -21.00
C LYS A 196 2.30 -16.47 -21.00
N ASN A 197 2.65 -15.21 -20.76
CA ASN A 197 4.01 -14.72 -20.70
C ASN A 197 4.57 -14.66 -19.27
N ILE A 198 3.72 -14.87 -18.26
CA ILE A 198 4.14 -14.82 -16.85
C ILE A 198 4.93 -16.08 -16.49
N ALA A 199 6.20 -15.92 -16.12
CA ALA A 199 7.04 -16.97 -15.55
C ALA A 199 6.56 -17.33 -14.13
N GLN A 200 6.35 -16.30 -13.32
CA GLN A 200 6.01 -16.46 -11.91
C GLN A 200 5.12 -15.33 -11.37
N TYR A 201 4.14 -15.69 -10.56
CA TYR A 201 3.39 -14.78 -9.71
C TYR A 201 4.01 -14.74 -8.31
N THR A 202 4.51 -13.59 -7.88
CA THR A 202 5.12 -13.42 -6.56
C THR A 202 4.08 -13.08 -5.49
N LYS A 203 4.44 -13.23 -4.21
CA LYS A 203 3.57 -12.90 -3.09
C LYS A 203 3.50 -11.39 -2.82
N SER A 204 4.63 -10.67 -2.92
CA SER A 204 4.72 -9.22 -2.70
C SER A 204 4.99 -8.47 -4.00
N GLY A 205 4.57 -7.18 -4.03
CA GLY A 205 4.66 -6.35 -5.23
C GLY A 205 6.08 -6.17 -5.75
N SER A 206 7.02 -5.78 -4.89
CA SER A 206 8.42 -5.51 -5.25
C SER A 206 9.20 -6.77 -5.66
N ALA A 207 8.81 -7.97 -5.19
CA ALA A 207 9.54 -9.21 -5.47
C ALA A 207 9.67 -9.54 -6.96
N ALA A 208 8.74 -9.11 -7.81
CA ALA A 208 8.83 -9.31 -9.25
C ALA A 208 10.05 -8.58 -9.86
N GLY A 209 10.39 -7.39 -9.36
CA GLY A 209 11.59 -6.64 -9.73
C GLY A 209 12.87 -7.35 -9.29
N GLN A 210 12.85 -7.97 -8.11
CA GLN A 210 13.98 -8.75 -7.61
C GLN A 210 14.26 -9.99 -8.49
N LEU A 211 13.21 -10.68 -8.97
CA LEU A 211 13.37 -11.79 -9.92
C LEU A 211 14.01 -11.33 -11.22
N ALA A 212 13.62 -10.16 -11.74
CA ALA A 212 14.27 -9.56 -12.91
C ALA A 212 15.73 -9.22 -12.62
N GLY A 213 16.02 -8.66 -11.45
CA GLY A 213 17.39 -8.36 -11.03
C GLY A 213 18.29 -9.59 -10.93
N ARG A 214 17.77 -10.72 -10.49
CA ARG A 214 18.49 -11.99 -10.40
C ARG A 214 18.56 -12.78 -11.71
N GLY A 215 17.84 -12.29 -12.76
CA GLY A 215 17.78 -13.00 -14.04
C GLY A 215 16.87 -14.23 -14.05
N GLU A 216 16.00 -14.38 -13.06
CA GLU A 216 14.97 -15.42 -12.97
C GLU A 216 13.75 -15.07 -13.84
N ALA A 217 13.58 -13.79 -14.14
CA ALA A 217 12.71 -13.23 -15.16
C ALA A 217 13.49 -12.14 -15.92
N ALA A 218 13.05 -11.77 -17.12
CA ALA A 218 13.64 -10.63 -17.81
C ALA A 218 12.95 -9.31 -17.46
N ILE A 219 11.68 -9.35 -17.08
CA ILE A 219 10.84 -8.20 -16.82
C ILE A 219 10.03 -8.44 -15.55
N GLY A 220 10.15 -7.54 -14.58
CA GLY A 220 9.29 -7.50 -13.40
C GLY A 220 8.30 -6.33 -13.48
N ILE A 221 7.00 -6.61 -13.46
CA ILE A 221 5.98 -5.56 -13.35
C ILE A 221 5.92 -5.12 -11.89
N VAL A 222 6.29 -3.86 -11.62
CA VAL A 222 6.43 -3.27 -10.28
C VAL A 222 6.05 -1.80 -10.32
N PHE A 223 5.97 -1.13 -9.18
CA PHE A 223 6.01 0.32 -9.18
C PHE A 223 7.42 0.82 -9.54
N LEU A 224 7.51 1.95 -10.23
CA LEU A 224 8.79 2.45 -10.74
C LEU A 224 9.79 2.80 -9.64
N HIS A 225 9.32 3.20 -8.45
CA HIS A 225 10.21 3.41 -7.31
C HIS A 225 10.92 2.13 -6.85
N ASP A 226 10.28 0.94 -6.96
CA ASP A 226 10.92 -0.34 -6.69
C ASP A 226 11.97 -0.66 -7.78
N ALA A 227 11.65 -0.39 -9.05
CA ALA A 227 12.60 -0.58 -10.13
C ALA A 227 13.84 0.32 -9.97
N VAL A 228 13.65 1.59 -9.57
CA VAL A 228 14.73 2.52 -9.23
C VAL A 228 15.54 2.00 -8.04
N MET A 229 14.88 1.51 -7.00
CA MET A 229 15.54 0.93 -5.84
C MET A 229 16.48 -0.21 -6.23
N TYR A 230 16.01 -1.16 -7.03
CA TYR A 230 16.84 -2.29 -7.48
C TYR A 230 17.99 -1.84 -8.37
N ALA A 231 17.79 -0.87 -9.25
CA ALA A 231 18.87 -0.32 -10.08
C ALA A 231 19.95 0.36 -9.22
N GLU A 232 19.58 1.11 -8.20
CA GLU A 232 20.54 1.77 -7.28
C GLU A 232 21.21 0.77 -6.31
N GLU A 233 20.61 -0.38 -6.07
CA GLU A 233 21.24 -1.50 -5.35
C GLU A 233 22.26 -2.28 -6.22
N GLY A 234 22.41 -1.90 -7.48
CA GLY A 234 23.36 -2.53 -8.42
C GLY A 234 22.81 -3.78 -9.12
N PHE A 235 21.53 -4.08 -9.01
CA PHE A 235 20.94 -5.12 -9.85
C PHE A 235 20.94 -4.67 -11.32
N PRO A 236 21.16 -5.61 -12.28
CA PRO A 236 21.22 -5.30 -13.71
C PRO A 236 19.83 -5.05 -14.31
N VAL A 237 19.07 -4.14 -13.69
CA VAL A 237 17.74 -3.75 -14.17
C VAL A 237 17.68 -2.26 -14.49
N LYS A 238 16.87 -1.94 -15.48
CA LYS A 238 16.52 -0.58 -15.86
C LYS A 238 15.06 -0.33 -15.53
N PRO A 239 14.73 0.76 -14.82
CA PRO A 239 13.35 1.24 -14.69
C PRO A 239 12.80 1.63 -16.06
N VAL A 240 11.61 1.17 -16.41
CA VAL A 240 10.94 1.48 -17.69
C VAL A 240 9.49 1.82 -17.46
N ALA A 241 9.08 3.00 -17.91
CA ALA A 241 7.68 3.40 -17.96
C ALA A 241 7.05 3.04 -19.30
N PRO A 242 5.85 2.44 -19.35
CA PRO A 242 5.15 2.18 -20.61
C PRO A 242 4.81 3.47 -21.37
N ALA A 243 5.21 3.56 -22.62
CA ALA A 243 5.01 4.77 -23.45
C ALA A 243 3.54 5.05 -23.79
N ASP A 244 2.70 4.01 -23.80
CA ASP A 244 1.25 4.13 -24.01
C ASP A 244 0.50 4.66 -22.77
N GLY A 245 1.17 4.78 -21.64
CA GLY A 245 0.63 5.30 -20.39
C GLY A 245 0.44 4.19 -19.35
N THR A 246 0.39 4.59 -18.08
CA THR A 246 0.32 3.63 -16.98
C THR A 246 -0.50 4.17 -15.81
N GLY A 247 -0.98 3.26 -14.95
CA GLY A 247 -1.58 3.60 -13.68
C GLY A 247 -0.55 4.00 -12.63
N TYR A 248 -1.04 4.30 -11.45
CA TYR A 248 -0.19 4.66 -10.31
C TYR A 248 -0.89 4.29 -9.01
N GLU A 249 -0.13 4.18 -7.94
CA GLU A 249 -0.68 4.09 -6.59
C GLU A 249 -0.71 5.45 -5.90
N ILE A 250 -1.66 5.60 -4.97
CA ILE A 250 -1.56 6.52 -3.84
C ILE A 250 -1.57 5.64 -2.61
N GLY A 251 -0.43 5.52 -1.92
CA GLY A 251 -0.31 4.72 -0.71
C GLY A 251 -1.22 5.25 0.40
N GLY A 252 -1.94 4.37 1.07
CA GLY A 252 -2.97 4.75 2.03
C GLY A 252 -2.44 4.93 3.46
N LEU A 253 -3.12 5.78 4.23
CA LEU A 253 -2.98 5.92 5.67
C LEU A 253 -4.38 6.01 6.27
N SER A 254 -4.78 5.01 7.04
CA SER A 254 -6.16 4.86 7.51
C SER A 254 -6.26 4.65 9.00
N LEU A 255 -7.26 5.27 9.63
CA LEU A 255 -7.72 4.94 10.97
C LEU A 255 -8.63 3.71 10.89
N ILE A 256 -8.28 2.63 11.56
CA ILE A 256 -9.09 1.39 11.54
C ILE A 256 -10.36 1.64 12.35
N LYS A 257 -11.51 1.21 11.82
CA LYS A 257 -12.80 1.36 12.50
C LYS A 257 -12.82 0.53 13.78
N GLY A 258 -13.20 1.18 14.89
CA GLY A 258 -13.22 0.52 16.20
C GLY A 258 -11.84 0.32 16.81
N ALA A 259 -10.82 1.04 16.35
CA ALA A 259 -9.45 1.02 16.87
C ALA A 259 -9.43 1.10 18.41
N PRO A 260 -8.77 0.15 19.12
CA PRO A 260 -8.69 0.17 20.60
C PRO A 260 -8.07 1.46 21.14
N HIS A 261 -7.04 2.01 20.46
CA HIS A 261 -6.32 3.20 20.88
C HIS A 261 -6.52 4.36 19.90
N LYS A 262 -7.79 4.67 19.60
CA LYS A 262 -8.21 5.63 18.56
C LYS A 262 -7.51 6.99 18.61
N GLU A 263 -7.40 7.60 19.79
CA GLU A 263 -6.76 8.92 19.93
C GLU A 263 -5.25 8.87 19.69
N ILE A 264 -4.61 7.75 20.01
CA ILE A 264 -3.20 7.51 19.70
C ILE A 264 -3.02 7.29 18.19
N ALA A 265 -3.93 6.55 17.55
CA ALA A 265 -3.93 6.38 16.10
C ALA A 265 -4.05 7.70 15.34
N LYS A 266 -4.91 8.63 15.81
CA LYS A 266 -5.00 9.98 15.23
C LYS A 266 -3.68 10.76 15.37
N LYS A 267 -3.05 10.72 16.55
CA LYS A 267 -1.73 11.33 16.76
C LYS A 267 -0.69 10.74 15.80
N PHE A 268 -0.72 9.42 15.60
CA PHE A 268 0.17 8.76 14.66
C PHE A 268 -0.07 9.23 13.22
N ILE A 269 -1.34 9.33 12.79
CA ILE A 269 -1.70 9.81 11.45
C ILE A 269 -1.19 11.22 11.22
N ASP A 270 -1.41 12.14 12.17
CA ASP A 270 -0.93 13.52 12.08
C ASP A 270 0.60 13.59 11.99
N TRP A 271 1.28 12.84 12.85
CA TRP A 271 2.74 12.74 12.88
C TRP A 271 3.29 12.12 11.58
N ALA A 272 2.67 11.05 11.04
CA ALA A 272 3.11 10.38 9.83
C ALA A 272 2.98 11.26 8.58
N LEU A 273 2.13 12.29 8.62
CA LEU A 273 1.92 13.23 7.51
C LEU A 273 2.83 14.47 7.60
N THR A 274 3.66 14.60 8.65
CA THR A 274 4.64 15.69 8.74
C THR A 274 5.76 15.52 7.71
N PRO A 275 6.36 16.62 7.21
CA PRO A 275 7.43 16.54 6.23
C PRO A 275 8.68 15.84 6.78
N GLU A 276 8.98 16.00 8.08
CA GLU A 276 10.12 15.36 8.77
C GLU A 276 9.96 13.84 8.81
N THR A 277 8.75 13.36 9.07
CA THR A 277 8.46 11.91 9.08
C THR A 277 8.48 11.34 7.67
N GLN A 278 7.86 12.00 6.72
CA GLN A 278 7.84 11.53 5.34
C GLN A 278 9.25 11.53 4.71
N ALA A 279 10.11 12.45 5.11
CA ALA A 279 11.49 12.53 4.59
C ALA A 279 12.35 11.31 4.92
N ILE A 280 12.03 10.54 5.96
CA ILE A 280 12.79 9.32 6.32
C ILE A 280 12.61 8.17 5.32
N ALA A 281 11.53 8.18 4.53
CA ALA A 281 11.24 7.11 3.57
C ALA A 281 12.43 6.82 2.65
N LYS A 282 13.12 7.85 2.15
CA LYS A 282 14.30 7.73 1.27
C LYS A 282 15.46 6.97 1.91
N ASP A 283 15.63 7.08 3.24
CA ASP A 283 16.72 6.43 3.98
C ASP A 283 16.50 4.91 4.05
N PHE A 284 15.26 4.47 3.81
CA PHE A 284 14.85 3.08 3.66
C PHE A 284 14.54 2.71 2.20
N ARG A 285 15.09 3.47 1.25
CA ARG A 285 14.97 3.25 -0.20
C ARG A 285 13.54 3.24 -0.72
N SER A 286 12.64 3.87 0.04
CA SER A 286 11.26 4.13 -0.35
C SER A 286 11.21 5.44 -1.13
N PHE A 287 11.33 5.33 -2.45
CA PHE A 287 11.57 6.47 -3.36
C PHE A 287 10.28 7.05 -3.97
N GLN A 288 9.13 6.82 -3.34
CA GLN A 288 7.85 7.39 -3.76
C GLN A 288 7.81 8.91 -3.58
N LEU A 289 6.95 9.57 -4.37
CA LEU A 289 6.57 10.95 -4.13
C LEU A 289 5.73 11.03 -2.84
N GLN A 290 6.24 11.70 -1.84
CA GLN A 290 5.53 11.87 -0.57
C GLN A 290 4.36 12.83 -0.69
N SER A 291 3.30 12.64 0.11
CA SER A 291 2.10 13.48 0.01
C SER A 291 2.30 14.90 0.54
N ASN A 292 3.17 15.11 1.53
CA ASN A 292 3.45 16.44 2.04
C ASN A 292 4.24 17.28 1.02
N LYS A 293 3.75 18.49 0.71
CA LYS A 293 4.33 19.39 -0.30
C LYS A 293 5.76 19.82 0.01
N LYS A 294 6.11 19.84 1.32
CA LYS A 294 7.44 20.24 1.81
C LYS A 294 8.47 19.10 1.77
N THR A 295 8.02 17.86 1.51
CA THR A 295 8.94 16.73 1.35
C THR A 295 9.36 16.63 -0.11
N PRO A 296 10.65 16.86 -0.44
CA PRO A 296 11.14 16.79 -1.80
C PRO A 296 11.15 15.35 -2.32
N LEU A 297 10.95 15.21 -3.63
CA LEU A 297 11.17 13.93 -4.31
C LEU A 297 12.66 13.56 -4.22
N PRO A 298 13.01 12.31 -3.91
CA PRO A 298 14.41 11.87 -3.88
C PRO A 298 15.09 12.10 -5.25
N PRO A 299 16.29 12.73 -5.29
CA PRO A 299 16.98 13.06 -6.56
C PRO A 299 17.22 11.85 -7.47
N VAL A 300 17.34 10.67 -6.89
CA VAL A 300 17.51 9.41 -7.62
C VAL A 300 16.32 9.11 -8.55
N VAL A 301 15.11 9.47 -8.19
CA VAL A 301 13.92 9.28 -9.04
C VAL A 301 13.99 10.18 -10.26
N LEU A 302 14.41 11.43 -10.08
CA LEU A 302 14.62 12.40 -11.18
C LEU A 302 15.75 11.94 -12.11
N LYS A 303 16.86 11.41 -11.56
CA LYS A 303 17.98 10.82 -12.32
C LYS A 303 17.51 9.74 -13.30
N HIS A 304 16.52 8.94 -12.91
CA HIS A 304 15.95 7.89 -13.76
C HIS A 304 14.76 8.36 -14.61
N GLY A 305 14.25 9.58 -14.44
CA GLY A 305 13.07 10.11 -15.16
C GLY A 305 11.78 9.33 -14.80
N MET A 306 11.67 8.83 -13.57
CA MET A 306 10.56 7.97 -13.13
C MET A 306 9.56 8.69 -12.20
N ASP A 307 9.50 9.99 -12.30
CA ASP A 307 8.54 10.85 -11.59
C ASP A 307 7.26 11.11 -12.43
N PHE A 308 6.28 11.78 -11.80
CA PHE A 308 4.99 12.08 -12.42
C PHE A 308 5.04 13.14 -13.54
N GLU A 309 6.14 13.87 -13.73
CA GLU A 309 6.30 14.81 -14.82
C GLU A 309 6.81 14.11 -16.09
N HIS A 310 7.63 13.09 -15.95
CA HIS A 310 8.24 12.35 -17.06
C HIS A 310 7.45 11.09 -17.44
N VAL A 311 6.71 10.50 -16.50
CA VAL A 311 5.91 9.31 -16.75
C VAL A 311 4.49 9.66 -17.15
N LYS A 312 4.05 9.18 -18.33
CA LYS A 312 2.68 9.35 -18.79
C LYS A 312 1.73 8.49 -17.96
N THR A 313 0.99 9.09 -17.04
CA THR A 313 -0.03 8.40 -16.25
C THR A 313 -1.42 8.51 -16.87
N ILE A 314 -2.26 7.49 -16.66
CA ILE A 314 -3.68 7.51 -17.03
C ILE A 314 -4.50 8.17 -15.91
N LYS A 315 -5.73 8.57 -16.21
CA LYS A 315 -6.71 8.91 -15.18
C LYS A 315 -7.13 7.61 -14.47
N TYR A 316 -6.48 7.31 -13.35
CA TYR A 316 -6.80 6.13 -12.56
C TYR A 316 -8.02 6.41 -11.67
N ASP A 317 -9.08 5.60 -11.82
CA ASP A 317 -10.32 5.76 -11.07
C ASP A 317 -10.30 4.87 -9.82
N PHE A 318 -9.82 5.41 -8.70
CA PHE A 318 -9.71 4.71 -7.43
C PHE A 318 -11.07 4.26 -6.87
N LEU A 319 -12.11 5.08 -7.07
CA LEU A 319 -13.44 4.73 -6.58
C LEU A 319 -14.03 3.57 -7.37
N TRP A 320 -13.94 3.63 -8.71
CA TRP A 320 -14.37 2.52 -9.57
C TRP A 320 -13.58 1.24 -9.25
N ALA A 321 -12.26 1.33 -9.08
CA ALA A 321 -11.41 0.20 -8.72
C ALA A 321 -11.87 -0.47 -7.43
N SER A 322 -12.16 0.33 -6.39
CA SER A 322 -12.63 -0.15 -5.08
C SER A 322 -14.01 -0.80 -5.18
N GLN A 323 -14.96 -0.17 -5.86
CA GLN A 323 -16.31 -0.69 -6.02
C GLN A 323 -16.37 -1.99 -6.84
N ASN A 324 -15.40 -2.23 -7.71
CA ASN A 324 -15.33 -3.42 -8.57
C ASN A 324 -14.29 -4.45 -8.13
N ARG A 325 -13.61 -4.22 -6.99
CA ARG A 325 -12.46 -5.02 -6.57
C ARG A 325 -12.77 -6.52 -6.50
N GLU A 326 -13.83 -6.91 -5.84
CA GLU A 326 -14.23 -8.32 -5.69
C GLU A 326 -14.51 -8.97 -7.06
N ARG A 327 -15.29 -8.30 -7.91
CA ARG A 327 -15.60 -8.76 -9.26
C ARG A 327 -14.34 -8.94 -10.11
N ILE A 328 -13.42 -7.98 -10.04
CA ILE A 328 -12.14 -8.02 -10.78
C ILE A 328 -11.28 -9.20 -10.32
N LEU A 329 -11.12 -9.38 -9.01
CA LEU A 329 -10.31 -10.46 -8.44
C LEU A 329 -10.92 -11.84 -8.73
N THR A 330 -12.24 -11.99 -8.63
CA THR A 330 -12.96 -13.23 -8.97
C THR A 330 -12.76 -13.55 -10.45
N ARG A 331 -13.06 -12.60 -11.36
CA ARG A 331 -12.90 -12.81 -12.80
C ARG A 331 -11.46 -13.15 -13.18
N TRP A 332 -10.49 -12.46 -12.59
CA TRP A 332 -9.07 -12.78 -12.82
C TRP A 332 -8.71 -14.19 -12.37
N THR A 333 -9.14 -14.59 -11.18
CA THR A 333 -8.85 -15.92 -10.62
C THR A 333 -9.46 -17.03 -11.46
N GLU A 334 -10.73 -16.88 -11.84
CA GLU A 334 -11.50 -17.93 -12.55
C GLU A 334 -11.21 -17.97 -14.05
N GLN A 335 -11.03 -16.82 -14.70
CA GLN A 335 -10.96 -16.75 -16.17
C GLN A 335 -9.57 -16.50 -16.72
N VAL A 336 -8.61 -16.03 -15.90
CA VAL A 336 -7.24 -15.79 -16.33
C VAL A 336 -6.28 -16.73 -15.63
N PHE A 337 -6.22 -16.68 -14.30
CA PHE A 337 -5.21 -17.41 -13.53
C PHE A 337 -5.37 -18.94 -13.59
N SER A 338 -6.60 -19.45 -13.69
CA SER A 338 -6.90 -20.87 -13.84
C SER A 338 -6.54 -21.45 -15.22
N GLN A 339 -6.27 -20.60 -16.21
CA GLN A 339 -5.88 -21.02 -17.56
C GLN A 339 -4.45 -21.61 -17.60
N ALA A 340 -4.20 -22.51 -18.53
CA ALA A 340 -2.83 -22.97 -18.80
C ALA A 340 -1.97 -21.84 -19.38
N ARG A 341 -0.73 -21.75 -18.91
CA ARG A 341 0.28 -20.78 -19.39
C ARG A 341 0.99 -21.25 -20.65
#